data_9d47fcf0ab849473de7ac67655001c24
#
_entry.id   9d47fcf0ab849473de7ac67655001c24
#
_cell.length_a   1.000
_cell.length_b   1.000
_cell.length_c   1.000
_cell.angle_alpha   90.00
_cell.angle_beta   90.00
_cell.angle_gamma   90.00
#
_symmetry.space_group_name_H-M   'P 1'
#
loop_
_entity.id
_entity.type
_entity.pdbx_description
1 polymer ?
#
loop_
_entity_poly.entity_id
_entity_poly.type
_entity_poly.pdbx_seq_one_letter_code
_entity_poly.pdbx_strand_id
1 'polypeptide(L)'
;VAAIAAMFVSCTEKPGPDPEKPNNQEPETPKVEITENLAFTLEVTEVEAEQAKVKVEHNGTTKDTWYAFATAEADVNKAVAAKVAELTADGGKVSGLKKSKSTTITVRSLEQDTDYTFIAFAITPEGELYGTAASTTFKTEKEEVVPPTPPAPEGMTVNPNWTVAYSGAKEYDGQTYEHTAT
;
A
#
# COMPACT_ATOMS: atom_id res chain seq x y z
N VAL A 1 -21.69 41.69 75.62
CA VAL A 1 -21.27 41.01 74.42
C VAL A 1 -20.00 40.26 74.78
N ALA A 2 -20.09 38.92 74.93
CA ALA A 2 -19.09 38.08 75.53
C ALA A 2 -18.15 37.50 74.45
N ALA A 3 -16.84 37.65 74.64
CA ALA A 3 -15.82 36.98 73.88
C ALA A 3 -15.39 35.69 74.64
N ILE A 4 -15.49 34.54 73.95
CA ILE A 4 -15.01 33.26 74.46
C ILE A 4 -13.73 32.96 73.76
N ALA A 5 -12.60 32.94 74.52
CA ALA A 5 -11.32 32.48 74.08
C ALA A 5 -11.24 30.94 74.22
N ALA A 6 -11.08 30.20 73.18
CA ALA A 6 -10.79 28.77 73.21
C ALA A 6 -9.30 28.54 73.09
N MET A 7 -8.68 27.96 74.13
CA MET A 7 -7.29 27.48 74.14
C MET A 7 -7.24 26.16 73.44
N PHE A 8 -6.44 26.09 72.38
CA PHE A 8 -6.05 24.82 71.78
C PHE A 8 -4.74 24.25 72.38
N VAL A 9 -4.90 23.13 73.03
CA VAL A 9 -3.77 22.33 73.51
C VAL A 9 -3.08 21.69 72.30
N SER A 10 -1.84 22.02 72.09
CA SER A 10 -0.95 21.39 71.11
C SER A 10 -0.50 20.03 71.63
N CYS A 11 -1.04 18.94 71.08
CA CYS A 11 -0.44 17.60 71.20
C CYS A 11 0.51 17.42 70.04
N THR A 12 1.80 17.40 70.34
CA THR A 12 2.88 16.94 69.44
C THR A 12 2.84 15.43 69.35
N GLU A 13 2.13 14.89 68.34
CA GLU A 13 2.31 13.50 67.97
C GLU A 13 3.48 13.37 66.95
N LYS A 14 4.40 12.49 67.31
CA LYS A 14 5.52 12.07 66.47
C LYS A 14 4.98 11.42 65.20
N PRO A 15 5.37 11.86 63.98
CA PRO A 15 4.91 11.21 62.75
C PRO A 15 5.46 9.78 62.72
N GLY A 16 4.54 8.81 62.74
CA GLY A 16 4.81 7.43 62.37
C GLY A 16 5.14 7.32 60.87
N PRO A 17 5.76 6.22 60.43
CA PRO A 17 6.08 6.05 59.03
C PRO A 17 4.83 6.04 58.20
N ASP A 18 4.78 6.91 57.18
CA ASP A 18 3.74 7.05 56.21
C ASP A 18 3.50 5.69 55.55
N PRO A 19 2.26 5.15 55.48
CA PRO A 19 2.04 3.94 54.74
C PRO A 19 2.33 4.22 53.27
N GLU A 20 3.27 3.44 52.72
CA GLU A 20 3.65 3.47 51.29
C GLU A 20 2.37 3.50 50.41
N LYS A 21 2.16 4.65 49.76
CA LYS A 21 1.20 4.75 48.68
C LYS A 21 1.48 3.58 47.71
N PRO A 22 0.50 2.73 47.39
CA PRO A 22 0.70 1.73 46.37
C PRO A 22 1.12 2.47 45.10
N ASN A 23 2.35 2.15 44.65
CA ASN A 23 2.89 2.63 43.37
C ASN A 23 2.02 2.01 42.26
N ASN A 24 0.92 2.70 41.95
CA ASN A 24 0.05 2.36 40.83
C ASN A 24 0.76 2.84 39.55
N GLN A 25 1.87 2.19 39.22
CA GLN A 25 2.40 2.24 37.88
C GLN A 25 1.41 1.49 37.01
N GLU A 26 0.49 2.26 36.45
CA GLU A 26 -0.25 1.86 35.26
C GLU A 26 0.78 1.30 34.28
N PRO A 27 0.62 0.06 33.76
CA PRO A 27 1.59 -0.49 32.84
C PRO A 27 1.65 0.44 31.63
N GLU A 28 2.77 1.15 31.51
CA GLU A 28 3.05 1.95 30.32
C GLU A 28 3.00 1.02 29.13
N THR A 29 1.94 1.15 28.34
CA THR A 29 1.89 0.51 27.03
C THR A 29 3.14 0.92 26.29
N PRO A 30 3.96 -0.04 25.79
CA PRO A 30 5.20 0.29 25.13
C PRO A 30 4.89 1.21 23.95
N LYS A 31 5.29 2.48 24.07
CA LYS A 31 5.16 3.48 23.03
C LYS A 31 5.98 2.98 21.84
N VAL A 32 5.29 2.61 20.78
CA VAL A 32 5.96 2.20 19.54
C VAL A 32 6.71 3.43 19.03
N GLU A 33 8.04 3.32 18.92
CA GLU A 33 8.86 4.37 18.33
C GLU A 33 8.56 4.41 16.83
N ILE A 34 7.83 5.43 16.41
CA ILE A 34 7.49 5.70 14.99
C ILE A 34 8.27 6.90 14.49
N THR A 35 8.56 6.92 13.20
CA THR A 35 9.15 8.08 12.51
C THR A 35 8.04 9.06 12.14
N GLU A 36 7.84 10.12 12.91
CA GLU A 36 6.73 11.09 12.73
C GLU A 36 6.68 11.68 11.31
N ASN A 37 7.82 11.93 10.69
CA ASN A 37 7.94 12.46 9.32
C ASN A 37 8.29 11.35 8.32
N LEU A 38 7.67 10.19 8.43
CA LEU A 38 7.87 9.10 7.47
C LEU A 38 7.39 9.54 6.09
N ALA A 39 8.25 9.42 5.10
CA ALA A 39 7.97 9.75 3.71
C ALA A 39 8.41 8.60 2.81
N PHE A 40 7.66 8.36 1.74
CA PHE A 40 7.90 7.29 0.79
C PHE A 40 8.42 7.84 -0.54
N THR A 41 9.26 7.06 -1.20
CA THR A 41 9.66 7.19 -2.59
C THR A 41 9.13 6.00 -3.36
N LEU A 42 8.40 6.25 -4.44
CA LEU A 42 7.76 5.23 -5.26
C LEU A 42 8.34 5.28 -6.67
N GLU A 43 8.71 4.12 -7.20
CA GLU A 43 9.21 3.95 -8.56
C GLU A 43 8.47 2.79 -9.24
N VAL A 44 7.75 3.07 -10.32
CA VAL A 44 7.13 2.04 -11.14
C VAL A 44 8.22 1.41 -12.00
N THR A 45 8.52 0.14 -11.78
CA THR A 45 9.65 -0.55 -12.42
C THR A 45 9.23 -1.42 -13.60
N GLU A 46 7.99 -1.88 -13.60
CA GLU A 46 7.46 -2.76 -14.65
C GLU A 46 5.94 -2.63 -14.68
N VAL A 47 5.37 -2.58 -15.87
CA VAL A 47 3.92 -2.59 -16.08
C VAL A 47 3.63 -3.60 -17.19
N GLU A 48 2.64 -4.43 -16.96
CA GLU A 48 2.11 -5.42 -17.91
C GLU A 48 0.59 -5.24 -18.02
N ALA A 49 -0.07 -6.09 -18.80
CA ALA A 49 -1.51 -6.00 -19.00
C ALA A 49 -2.34 -6.17 -17.70
N GLU A 50 -1.93 -7.09 -16.83
CA GLU A 50 -2.70 -7.46 -15.63
C GLU A 50 -1.91 -7.34 -14.33
N GLN A 51 -0.67 -6.84 -14.40
CA GLN A 51 0.17 -6.64 -13.23
C GLN A 51 1.11 -5.44 -13.37
N ALA A 52 1.57 -4.93 -12.23
CA ALA A 52 2.61 -3.91 -12.18
C ALA A 52 3.55 -4.17 -11.00
N LYS A 53 4.81 -3.76 -11.12
CA LYS A 53 5.79 -3.79 -10.05
C LYS A 53 6.16 -2.36 -9.66
N VAL A 54 6.05 -2.06 -8.38
CA VAL A 54 6.42 -0.76 -7.82
C VAL A 54 7.42 -0.95 -6.72
N LYS A 55 8.57 -0.32 -6.85
CA LYS A 55 9.58 -0.23 -5.80
C LYS A 55 9.13 0.85 -4.82
N VAL A 56 9.12 0.50 -3.55
CA VAL A 56 8.75 1.37 -2.42
C VAL A 56 9.97 1.50 -1.52
N GLU A 57 10.37 2.71 -1.23
CA GLU A 57 11.41 3.04 -0.25
C GLU A 57 10.88 4.08 0.72
N HIS A 58 11.37 4.10 1.97
CA HIS A 58 11.02 5.13 2.92
C HIS A 58 12.22 5.55 3.77
N ASN A 59 12.17 6.78 4.30
CA ASN A 59 13.23 7.39 5.10
C ASN A 59 13.28 6.92 6.57
N GLY A 60 12.31 6.13 7.01
CA GLY A 60 12.20 5.65 8.39
C GLY A 60 13.10 4.47 8.73
N THR A 61 12.67 3.69 9.71
CA THR A 61 13.38 2.53 10.26
C THR A 61 12.62 1.23 9.98
N THR A 62 13.18 0.08 10.32
CA THR A 62 12.48 -1.21 10.27
C THR A 62 11.45 -1.41 11.38
N LYS A 63 11.31 -0.45 12.31
CA LYS A 63 10.24 -0.43 13.32
C LYS A 63 8.95 0.19 12.76
N ASP A 64 9.08 1.04 11.73
CA ASP A 64 7.95 1.66 11.06
C ASP A 64 7.14 0.63 10.30
N THR A 65 5.83 0.77 10.36
CA THR A 65 4.88 -0.10 9.68
C THR A 65 4.11 0.67 8.62
N TRP A 66 3.88 0.05 7.48
CA TRP A 66 3.23 0.70 6.37
C TRP A 66 2.44 -0.30 5.51
N TYR A 67 1.54 0.24 4.70
CA TYR A 67 0.72 -0.49 3.76
C TYR A 67 0.80 0.14 2.37
N ALA A 68 0.64 -0.66 1.31
CA ALA A 68 0.55 -0.16 -0.05
C ALA A 68 -0.44 -0.98 -0.88
N PHE A 69 -1.09 -0.31 -1.81
CA PHE A 69 -2.08 -0.91 -2.70
C PHE A 69 -2.21 -0.09 -3.99
N ALA A 70 -2.82 -0.66 -5.02
CA ALA A 70 -3.24 0.05 -6.22
C ALA A 70 -4.76 0.17 -6.27
N THR A 71 -5.24 1.24 -6.86
CA THR A 71 -6.66 1.54 -7.02
C THR A 71 -6.90 2.33 -8.29
N ALA A 72 -8.10 2.22 -8.88
CA ALA A 72 -8.58 3.10 -9.94
C ALA A 72 -9.07 4.46 -9.41
N GLU A 73 -9.21 4.63 -8.07
CA GLU A 73 -9.58 5.92 -7.46
C GLU A 73 -8.41 6.90 -7.59
N ALA A 74 -8.68 8.05 -8.20
CA ALA A 74 -7.68 9.10 -8.40
C ALA A 74 -7.47 9.98 -7.16
N ASP A 75 -8.47 10.09 -6.27
CA ASP A 75 -8.36 10.83 -5.02
C ASP A 75 -7.63 9.99 -3.97
N VAL A 76 -6.37 10.33 -3.73
CA VAL A 76 -5.48 9.62 -2.79
C VAL A 76 -6.05 9.62 -1.38
N ASN A 77 -6.59 10.75 -0.90
CA ASN A 77 -7.10 10.86 0.47
C ASN A 77 -8.34 9.98 0.66
N LYS A 78 -9.24 9.98 -0.32
CA LYS A 78 -10.43 9.13 -0.33
C LYS A 78 -10.05 7.65 -0.37
N ALA A 79 -9.09 7.28 -1.23
CA ALA A 79 -8.61 5.92 -1.35
C ALA A 79 -7.94 5.42 -0.06
N VAL A 80 -7.09 6.24 0.59
CA VAL A 80 -6.46 5.91 1.87
C VAL A 80 -7.51 5.74 2.96
N ALA A 81 -8.47 6.68 3.09
CA ALA A 81 -9.52 6.59 4.09
C ALA A 81 -10.37 5.31 3.95
N ALA A 82 -10.75 4.96 2.71
CA ALA A 82 -11.49 3.74 2.43
C ALA A 82 -10.68 2.48 2.79
N LYS A 83 -9.38 2.47 2.44
CA LYS A 83 -8.50 1.33 2.75
C LYS A 83 -8.26 1.19 4.26
N VAL A 84 -8.07 2.27 4.99
CA VAL A 84 -7.96 2.24 6.46
C VAL A 84 -9.23 1.70 7.10
N ALA A 85 -10.41 2.15 6.65
CA ALA A 85 -11.68 1.64 7.13
C ALA A 85 -11.83 0.11 6.89
N GLU A 86 -11.39 -0.39 5.72
CA GLU A 86 -11.35 -1.82 5.41
C GLU A 86 -10.39 -2.58 6.34
N LEU A 87 -9.17 -2.07 6.52
CA LEU A 87 -8.14 -2.72 7.34
C LEU A 87 -8.49 -2.77 8.83
N THR A 88 -9.35 -1.86 9.31
CA THR A 88 -9.77 -1.74 10.71
C THR A 88 -11.19 -2.25 10.97
N ALA A 89 -11.89 -2.73 9.96
CA ALA A 89 -13.31 -3.13 10.05
C ALA A 89 -13.60 -4.20 11.13
N ASP A 90 -12.66 -5.12 11.33
CA ASP A 90 -12.81 -6.22 12.30
C ASP A 90 -12.47 -5.81 13.74
N GLY A 91 -12.09 -4.55 13.99
CA GLY A 91 -11.69 -4.04 15.32
C GLY A 91 -10.44 -4.70 15.90
N GLY A 92 -9.73 -5.49 15.11
CA GLY A 92 -8.47 -6.13 15.47
C GLY A 92 -7.25 -5.32 15.03
N LYS A 93 -6.06 -5.93 15.21
CA LYS A 93 -4.83 -5.32 14.69
C LYS A 93 -4.80 -5.41 13.16
N VAL A 94 -4.33 -4.34 12.53
CA VAL A 94 -4.14 -4.29 11.08
C VAL A 94 -3.16 -5.38 10.64
N SER A 95 -3.59 -6.19 9.69
CA SER A 95 -2.78 -7.27 9.13
C SER A 95 -2.11 -6.88 7.81
N GLY A 96 -1.10 -7.65 7.38
CA GLY A 96 -0.43 -7.43 6.09
C GLY A 96 0.54 -6.24 6.05
N LEU A 97 0.81 -5.62 7.20
CA LEU A 97 1.74 -4.50 7.30
C LEU A 97 3.16 -4.89 6.90
N LYS A 98 3.82 -3.99 6.18
CA LYS A 98 5.23 -4.08 5.80
C LYS A 98 6.09 -3.36 6.83
N LYS A 99 7.35 -3.83 7.00
CA LYS A 99 8.35 -3.27 7.92
C LYS A 99 9.69 -2.99 7.22
N SER A 100 9.84 -3.40 5.96
CA SER A 100 11.09 -3.21 5.21
C SER A 100 11.24 -1.78 4.73
N LYS A 101 12.43 -1.22 4.83
CA LYS A 101 12.74 0.14 4.33
C LYS A 101 12.69 0.25 2.80
N SER A 102 12.93 -0.84 2.11
CA SER A 102 12.88 -0.94 0.66
C SER A 102 12.32 -2.29 0.26
N THR A 103 11.36 -2.31 -0.64
CA THR A 103 10.78 -3.55 -1.19
C THR A 103 10.11 -3.27 -2.53
N THR A 104 10.00 -4.30 -3.36
CA THR A 104 9.20 -4.25 -4.58
C THR A 104 7.86 -4.94 -4.32
N ILE A 105 6.79 -4.23 -4.58
CA ILE A 105 5.42 -4.74 -4.49
C ILE A 105 4.96 -5.10 -5.90
N THR A 106 4.50 -6.34 -6.08
CA THR A 106 3.81 -6.76 -7.30
C THR A 106 2.31 -6.67 -7.06
N VAL A 107 1.65 -5.80 -7.79
CA VAL A 107 0.19 -5.71 -7.84
C VAL A 107 -0.28 -6.61 -8.98
N ARG A 108 -1.31 -7.42 -8.74
CA ARG A 108 -1.84 -8.41 -9.69
C ARG A 108 -3.34 -8.24 -9.86
N SER A 109 -3.90 -8.92 -10.86
CA SER A 109 -5.33 -8.92 -11.17
C SER A 109 -5.83 -7.51 -11.48
N LEU A 110 -5.05 -6.76 -12.23
CA LEU A 110 -5.42 -5.47 -12.76
C LEU A 110 -6.20 -5.64 -14.06
N GLU A 111 -7.05 -4.68 -14.37
CA GLU A 111 -7.72 -4.60 -15.66
C GLU A 111 -6.75 -4.03 -16.70
N GLN A 112 -6.82 -4.54 -17.93
CA GLN A 112 -5.99 -4.08 -19.05
C GLN A 112 -6.39 -2.67 -19.48
N ASP A 113 -5.45 -1.93 -20.09
CA ASP A 113 -5.65 -0.58 -20.64
C ASP A 113 -6.28 0.41 -19.64
N THR A 114 -6.00 0.22 -18.34
CA THR A 114 -6.65 0.94 -17.24
C THR A 114 -5.64 1.74 -16.44
N ASP A 115 -6.03 2.97 -16.07
CA ASP A 115 -5.23 3.87 -15.22
C ASP A 115 -5.38 3.50 -13.75
N TYR A 116 -4.26 3.36 -13.07
CA TYR A 116 -4.19 3.06 -11.64
C TYR A 116 -3.34 4.07 -10.88
N THR A 117 -3.73 4.31 -9.64
CA THR A 117 -2.93 5.03 -8.65
C THR A 117 -2.39 4.02 -7.64
N PHE A 118 -1.07 3.89 -7.54
CA PHE A 118 -0.42 3.15 -6.47
C PHE A 118 -0.15 4.08 -5.30
N ILE A 119 -0.52 3.66 -4.09
CA ILE A 119 -0.46 4.48 -2.89
C ILE A 119 0.29 3.70 -1.81
N ALA A 120 1.23 4.35 -1.13
CA ALA A 120 1.88 3.86 0.08
C ALA A 120 1.66 4.84 1.22
N PHE A 121 1.31 4.33 2.40
CA PHE A 121 1.05 5.13 3.59
C PHE A 121 1.49 4.40 4.85
N ALA A 122 1.90 5.16 5.86
CA ALA A 122 2.27 4.63 7.15
C ALA A 122 1.05 4.47 8.04
N ILE A 123 0.95 3.32 8.69
CA ILE A 123 -0.15 2.97 9.58
C ILE A 123 0.36 2.05 10.69
N THR A 124 -0.05 2.32 11.93
CA THR A 124 0.28 1.46 13.07
C THR A 124 -0.53 0.16 13.05
N PRO A 125 -0.13 -0.86 13.79
CA PRO A 125 -0.94 -2.07 13.98
C PRO A 125 -2.33 -1.79 14.58
N GLU A 126 -2.49 -0.68 15.27
CA GLU A 126 -3.74 -0.23 15.88
C GLU A 126 -4.63 0.56 14.90
N GLY A 127 -4.14 0.85 13.68
CA GLY A 127 -4.90 1.53 12.62
C GLY A 127 -4.70 3.05 12.59
N GLU A 128 -3.73 3.59 13.31
CA GLU A 128 -3.44 5.03 13.31
C GLU A 128 -2.50 5.40 12.18
N LEU A 129 -2.89 6.39 11.37
CA LEU A 129 -2.05 6.94 10.30
C LEU A 129 -0.97 7.85 10.87
N TYR A 130 0.22 7.82 10.27
CA TYR A 130 1.31 8.74 10.57
C TYR A 130 2.17 9.01 9.33
N GLY A 131 3.06 10.02 9.40
CA GLY A 131 3.88 10.41 8.26
C GLY A 131 3.07 10.98 7.10
N THR A 132 3.61 10.88 5.89
CA THR A 132 3.01 11.42 4.67
C THR A 132 2.79 10.28 3.68
N ALA A 133 1.56 10.11 3.20
CA ALA A 133 1.26 9.17 2.13
C ALA A 133 1.89 9.65 0.81
N ALA A 134 2.37 8.71 0.01
CA ALA A 134 2.86 8.98 -1.34
C ALA A 134 2.06 8.20 -2.36
N SER A 135 1.97 8.73 -3.58
CA SER A 135 1.29 8.08 -4.68
C SER A 135 2.07 8.21 -5.99
N THR A 136 1.88 7.27 -6.88
CA THR A 136 2.34 7.30 -8.26
C THR A 136 1.28 6.68 -9.16
N THR A 137 1.19 7.12 -10.40
CA THR A 137 0.22 6.60 -11.36
C THR A 137 0.91 5.74 -12.40
N PHE A 138 0.20 4.75 -12.92
CA PHE A 138 0.62 3.96 -14.08
C PHE A 138 -0.63 3.51 -14.85
N LYS A 139 -0.43 3.14 -16.11
CA LYS A 139 -1.48 2.57 -16.95
C LYS A 139 -1.05 1.17 -17.37
N THR A 140 -1.92 0.18 -17.14
CA THR A 140 -1.69 -1.21 -17.60
C THR A 140 -1.67 -1.29 -19.12
N GLU A 141 -0.89 -2.21 -19.65
CA GLU A 141 -0.81 -2.46 -21.07
C GLU A 141 -2.09 -3.12 -21.59
N LYS A 142 -2.32 -2.99 -22.87
CA LYS A 142 -3.32 -3.77 -23.57
C LYS A 142 -2.67 -5.03 -24.10
N GLU A 143 -3.25 -6.19 -23.84
CA GLU A 143 -2.76 -7.43 -24.42
C GLU A 143 -2.97 -7.40 -25.95
N GLU A 144 -1.87 -7.54 -26.69
CA GLU A 144 -1.96 -7.74 -28.15
C GLU A 144 -2.54 -9.12 -28.41
N VAL A 145 -3.75 -9.17 -28.92
CA VAL A 145 -4.33 -10.42 -29.45
C VAL A 145 -3.58 -10.76 -30.73
N VAL A 146 -2.56 -11.60 -30.61
CA VAL A 146 -1.92 -12.18 -31.81
C VAL A 146 -2.93 -13.10 -32.46
N PRO A 147 -3.40 -12.80 -33.70
CA PRO A 147 -4.34 -13.67 -34.39
C PRO A 147 -3.76 -15.08 -34.51
N PRO A 148 -4.54 -16.14 -34.37
CA PRO A 148 -4.05 -17.50 -34.54
C PRO A 148 -3.45 -17.63 -35.94
N THR A 149 -2.20 -18.09 -36.00
CA THR A 149 -1.54 -18.42 -37.28
C THR A 149 -2.47 -19.37 -38.05
N PRO A 150 -2.91 -19.02 -39.27
CA PRO A 150 -3.73 -19.91 -40.07
C PRO A 150 -3.09 -21.29 -40.16
N PRO A 151 -3.82 -22.40 -40.02
CA PRO A 151 -3.26 -23.73 -40.18
C PRO A 151 -2.62 -23.82 -41.56
N ALA A 152 -1.39 -24.35 -41.62
CA ALA A 152 -0.72 -24.58 -42.90
C ALA A 152 -1.62 -25.45 -43.77
N PRO A 153 -1.80 -25.12 -45.07
CA PRO A 153 -2.60 -25.92 -45.97
C PRO A 153 -2.10 -27.37 -45.96
N GLU A 154 -3.02 -28.33 -45.82
CA GLU A 154 -2.64 -29.76 -45.82
C GLU A 154 -1.87 -30.09 -47.08
N GLY A 155 -0.68 -30.69 -46.93
CA GLY A 155 0.17 -31.12 -48.05
C GLY A 155 1.31 -30.15 -48.42
N MET A 156 1.43 -28.98 -47.78
CA MET A 156 2.61 -28.12 -47.94
C MET A 156 3.69 -28.43 -46.91
N THR A 157 4.84 -28.93 -47.35
CA THR A 157 6.06 -28.91 -46.56
C THR A 157 6.60 -27.49 -46.53
N VAL A 158 6.52 -26.84 -45.35
CA VAL A 158 7.07 -25.49 -45.16
C VAL A 158 8.59 -25.60 -45.27
N ASN A 159 9.18 -25.03 -46.30
CA ASN A 159 10.62 -24.86 -46.38
C ASN A 159 11.04 -23.80 -45.34
N PRO A 160 11.85 -24.13 -44.31
CA PRO A 160 12.20 -23.21 -43.24
C PRO A 160 13.00 -21.98 -43.74
N ASN A 161 13.42 -21.97 -45.00
CA ASN A 161 14.13 -20.84 -45.60
C ASN A 161 13.22 -19.91 -46.44
N TRP A 162 11.90 -20.13 -46.42
CA TRP A 162 10.99 -19.26 -47.13
C TRP A 162 10.33 -18.28 -46.15
N THR A 163 10.62 -17.00 -46.37
CA THR A 163 9.87 -15.92 -45.78
C THR A 163 8.77 -15.55 -46.80
N VAL A 164 7.51 -15.89 -46.50
CA VAL A 164 6.39 -15.48 -47.34
C VAL A 164 5.85 -14.19 -46.76
N ALA A 165 6.14 -13.09 -47.45
CA ALA A 165 5.52 -11.82 -47.17
C ALA A 165 4.38 -11.60 -48.19
N TYR A 166 3.18 -11.24 -47.77
CA TYR A 166 2.04 -10.96 -48.63
C TYR A 166 1.79 -9.44 -48.69
N SER A 167 1.44 -8.92 -49.86
CA SER A 167 0.93 -7.55 -49.99
C SER A 167 -0.56 -7.58 -50.22
N GLY A 168 -1.29 -6.88 -49.37
CA GLY A 168 -2.73 -6.71 -49.50
C GLY A 168 -3.35 -6.50 -48.12
N ALA A 169 -4.37 -5.64 -48.03
CA ALA A 169 -5.18 -5.50 -46.85
C ALA A 169 -6.28 -6.55 -46.84
N LYS A 170 -6.46 -7.30 -45.78
CA LYS A 170 -7.54 -8.23 -45.57
C LYS A 170 -8.20 -7.95 -44.24
N GLU A 171 -9.50 -7.75 -44.29
CA GLU A 171 -10.30 -7.57 -43.06
C GLU A 171 -10.57 -8.94 -42.43
N TYR A 172 -10.20 -9.07 -41.16
CA TYR A 172 -10.53 -10.23 -40.37
C TYR A 172 -11.03 -9.74 -39.02
N ASP A 173 -12.24 -10.14 -38.65
CA ASP A 173 -12.91 -9.79 -37.39
C ASP A 173 -12.95 -8.28 -37.11
N GLY A 174 -13.23 -7.48 -38.17
CA GLY A 174 -13.33 -6.02 -38.07
C GLY A 174 -12.01 -5.26 -38.00
N GLN A 175 -10.87 -5.97 -38.16
CA GLN A 175 -9.53 -5.38 -38.22
C GLN A 175 -8.92 -5.54 -39.62
N THR A 176 -8.29 -4.49 -40.11
CA THR A 176 -7.61 -4.48 -41.40
C THR A 176 -6.13 -4.83 -41.21
N TYR A 177 -5.69 -5.91 -41.85
CA TYR A 177 -4.28 -6.31 -41.86
C TYR A 177 -3.68 -6.06 -43.24
N GLU A 178 -2.57 -5.31 -43.28
CA GLU A 178 -1.81 -5.12 -44.49
C GLU A 178 -0.68 -6.17 -44.59
N HIS A 179 -0.65 -6.89 -45.69
CA HIS A 179 0.42 -7.87 -46.01
C HIS A 179 1.23 -7.34 -47.18
N THR A 180 2.53 -7.30 -47.05
CA THR A 180 3.45 -6.91 -48.12
C THR A 180 4.23 -8.15 -48.60
N ALA A 181 4.11 -8.53 -49.88
CA ALA A 181 4.97 -9.58 -50.47
C ALA A 181 6.28 -8.96 -50.92
N THR A 182 7.39 -9.59 -50.57
CA THR A 182 8.74 -9.28 -51.10
C THR A 182 9.25 -10.49 -51.86
#